data_5e2708436d5f50e57cfc482cadd04664
#
_entry.id   5e2708436d5f50e57cfc482cadd04664
#
_cell.length_a   1.000
_cell.length_b   1.000
_cell.length_c   1.000
_cell.angle_alpha   90.00
_cell.angle_beta   90.00
_cell.angle_gamma   90.00
#
_symmetry.space_group_name_H-M   'P 1'
#
loop_
_entity.id
_entity.type
_entity.pdbx_description
1 polymer ?
#
loop_
_entity_poly.entity_id
_entity_poly.type
_entity_poly.pdbx_seq_one_letter_code
_entity_poly.pdbx_strand_id
1 'polypeptide(L)'
;MLMLCAFIWGTAFVAQSAGSGMGAYSFLAGRSWLAVLVLIPTVFAFDAVRKKQGQPYGWPKEKPERKTLLAAGLVCGTFLFAASAAQQIGITINPSTAKAAFLTAMYVVLVPVFGLFLGRKGSAQLWVSMVIAVAGLYMLCMKNGFGGIETSDWILLSCAVLFSFQIMSIDHFSPLVDGVRLSLIQFIVVAVESSAAALIFETPTLAEYGANFLPVVYCGVMSSGAGYTLQILGQKELNPAIASLIMCLESVFSALGGWLLLGQNLSMRESAGCALIFAAVVLSQLPFAELRRCKKSA
;
A
#
# COMPACT_ATOMS: atom_id res chain seq x y z
N MET A 1 -9.16 4.01 9.01
CA MET A 1 -7.85 3.35 8.91
C MET A 1 -7.26 3.49 7.51
N LEU A 2 -7.91 3.03 6.44
CA LEU A 2 -7.36 3.08 5.07
C LEU A 2 -7.07 4.50 4.55
N MET A 3 -7.87 5.52 4.87
CA MET A 3 -7.56 6.91 4.52
C MET A 3 -6.29 7.42 5.20
N LEU A 4 -6.06 7.04 6.47
CA LEU A 4 -4.82 7.38 7.17
C LEU A 4 -3.63 6.62 6.56
N CYS A 5 -3.82 5.36 6.18
CA CYS A 5 -2.84 4.59 5.43
C CYS A 5 -2.46 5.30 4.11
N ALA A 6 -3.46 5.70 3.32
CA ALA A 6 -3.26 6.43 2.06
C ALA A 6 -2.54 7.77 2.27
N PHE A 7 -2.86 8.51 3.34
CA PHE A 7 -2.14 9.74 3.70
C PHE A 7 -0.66 9.47 4.01
N ILE A 8 -0.37 8.46 4.84
CA ILE A 8 1.01 8.08 5.18
C ILE A 8 1.78 7.65 3.94
N TRP A 9 1.17 6.86 3.06
CA TRP A 9 1.83 6.40 1.84
C TRP A 9 2.02 7.51 0.81
N GLY A 10 1.07 8.43 0.69
CA GLY A 10 1.21 9.60 -0.16
C GLY A 10 2.45 10.43 0.19
N THR A 11 2.69 10.67 1.48
CA THR A 11 3.90 11.37 1.94
C THR A 11 5.15 10.49 1.85
N ALA A 12 5.02 9.16 1.93
CA ALA A 12 6.14 8.23 1.81
C ALA A 12 6.75 8.19 0.40
N PHE A 13 6.02 8.49 -0.66
CA PHE A 13 6.59 8.61 -2.01
C PHE A 13 7.70 9.67 -2.09
N VAL A 14 7.51 10.80 -1.40
CA VAL A 14 8.54 11.86 -1.31
C VAL A 14 9.78 11.33 -0.62
N ALA A 15 9.62 10.60 0.49
CA ALA A 15 10.74 10.02 1.22
C ALA A 15 11.45 8.92 0.41
N GLN A 16 10.71 8.06 -0.30
CA GLN A 16 11.27 7.04 -1.19
C GLN A 16 12.10 7.66 -2.34
N SER A 17 11.60 8.74 -2.92
CA SER A 17 12.33 9.48 -3.96
C SER A 17 13.59 10.14 -3.41
N ALA A 18 13.53 10.72 -2.22
CA ALA A 18 14.70 11.29 -1.54
C ALA A 18 15.75 10.22 -1.20
N GLY A 19 15.32 8.98 -0.95
CA GLY A 19 16.18 7.83 -0.69
C GLY A 19 16.64 7.07 -1.96
N SER A 20 16.33 7.53 -3.18
CA SER A 20 16.65 6.84 -4.42
C SER A 20 18.14 6.80 -4.77
N GLY A 21 18.97 7.58 -4.08
CA GLY A 21 20.44 7.50 -4.18
C GLY A 21 21.06 6.27 -3.51
N MET A 22 20.26 5.47 -2.79
CA MET A 22 20.63 4.22 -2.14
C MET A 22 20.15 3.04 -2.97
N GLY A 23 20.80 1.88 -2.89
CA GLY A 23 20.33 0.65 -3.53
C GLY A 23 18.90 0.30 -3.12
N ALA A 24 18.10 -0.14 -4.09
CA ALA A 24 16.66 -0.38 -3.88
C ALA A 24 16.40 -1.44 -2.80
N TYR A 25 17.16 -2.54 -2.83
CA TYR A 25 17.04 -3.61 -1.83
C TYR A 25 17.59 -3.19 -0.47
N SER A 26 18.70 -2.42 -0.45
CA SER A 26 19.29 -1.88 0.78
C SER A 26 18.32 -0.92 1.46
N PHE A 27 17.69 -0.02 0.71
CA PHE A 27 16.64 0.88 1.22
C PHE A 27 15.47 0.08 1.80
N LEU A 28 15.00 -0.94 1.06
CA LEU A 28 13.89 -1.80 1.48
C LEU A 28 14.24 -2.61 2.74
N ALA A 29 15.46 -3.13 2.84
CA ALA A 29 15.94 -3.85 4.03
C ALA A 29 15.96 -2.94 5.26
N GLY A 30 16.58 -1.76 5.15
CA GLY A 30 16.67 -0.80 6.26
C GLY A 30 15.31 -0.39 6.81
N ARG A 31 14.38 0.03 5.92
CA ARG A 31 13.04 0.42 6.36
C ARG A 31 12.24 -0.75 6.94
N SER A 32 12.45 -1.97 6.44
CA SER A 32 11.71 -3.15 6.92
C SER A 32 12.19 -3.62 8.28
N TRP A 33 13.50 -3.59 8.56
CA TRP A 33 14.00 -3.85 9.90
C TRP A 33 13.53 -2.81 10.91
N LEU A 34 13.47 -1.54 10.54
CA LEU A 34 12.88 -0.51 11.40
C LEU A 34 11.39 -0.76 11.67
N ALA A 35 10.65 -1.19 10.65
CA ALA A 35 9.26 -1.61 10.86
C ALA A 35 9.14 -2.76 11.87
N VAL A 36 9.99 -3.79 11.77
CA VAL A 36 10.02 -4.91 12.72
C VAL A 36 10.30 -4.40 14.14
N LEU A 37 11.29 -3.50 14.30
CA LEU A 37 11.63 -2.92 15.61
C LEU A 37 10.47 -2.15 16.24
N VAL A 38 9.66 -1.46 15.43
CA VAL A 38 8.46 -0.73 15.89
C VAL A 38 7.29 -1.67 16.14
N LEU A 39 7.13 -2.70 15.30
CA LEU A 39 6.00 -3.63 15.40
C LEU A 39 6.12 -4.58 16.61
N ILE A 40 7.33 -4.93 17.03
CA ILE A 40 7.53 -5.75 18.25
C ILE A 40 6.85 -5.11 19.47
N PRO A 41 7.22 -3.88 19.90
CA PRO A 41 6.55 -3.25 21.04
C PRO A 41 5.06 -2.97 20.76
N THR A 42 4.67 -2.73 19.51
CA THR A 42 3.28 -2.54 19.11
C THR A 42 2.44 -3.78 19.41
N VAL A 43 2.91 -4.98 19.09
CA VAL A 43 2.23 -6.24 19.42
C VAL A 43 2.01 -6.37 20.94
N PHE A 44 3.04 -6.07 21.76
CA PHE A 44 2.90 -6.11 23.22
C PHE A 44 1.93 -5.05 23.75
N ALA A 45 1.94 -3.85 23.19
CA ALA A 45 1.00 -2.79 23.56
C ALA A 45 -0.45 -3.19 23.25
N PHE A 46 -0.71 -3.75 22.07
CA PHE A 46 -2.03 -4.26 21.71
C PHE A 46 -2.47 -5.41 22.61
N ASP A 47 -1.57 -6.32 22.99
CA ASP A 47 -1.86 -7.39 23.93
C ASP A 47 -2.23 -6.84 25.31
N ALA A 48 -1.52 -5.83 25.79
CA ALA A 48 -1.84 -5.20 27.08
C ALA A 48 -3.22 -4.51 27.06
N VAL A 49 -3.59 -3.86 25.97
CA VAL A 49 -4.91 -3.26 25.81
C VAL A 49 -6.00 -4.32 25.76
N ARG A 50 -5.84 -5.36 24.94
CA ARG A 50 -6.80 -6.48 24.83
C ARG A 50 -6.99 -7.20 26.15
N LYS A 51 -5.91 -7.43 26.90
CA LYS A 51 -5.98 -8.03 28.24
C LYS A 51 -6.85 -7.20 29.17
N LYS A 52 -6.71 -5.86 29.15
CA LYS A 52 -7.56 -4.97 29.96
C LYS A 52 -9.03 -5.00 29.53
N GLN A 53 -9.29 -5.27 28.24
CA GLN A 53 -10.65 -5.36 27.68
C GLN A 53 -11.27 -6.75 27.78
N GLY A 54 -10.56 -7.74 28.37
CA GLY A 54 -11.04 -9.12 28.44
C GLY A 54 -11.07 -9.85 27.10
N GLN A 55 -10.39 -9.34 26.09
CA GLN A 55 -10.33 -9.92 24.75
C GLN A 55 -9.16 -10.92 24.63
N PRO A 56 -9.22 -11.88 23.69
CA PRO A 56 -8.11 -12.80 23.44
C PRO A 56 -6.82 -12.04 23.08
N TYR A 57 -5.73 -12.41 23.75
CA TYR A 57 -4.41 -11.80 23.56
C TYR A 57 -3.30 -12.87 23.57
N GLY A 58 -2.10 -12.50 23.13
CA GLY A 58 -0.94 -13.39 23.06
C GLY A 58 -0.87 -14.15 21.73
N TRP A 59 0.20 -14.91 21.56
CA TRP A 59 0.41 -15.74 20.38
C TRP A 59 -0.55 -16.92 20.35
N PRO A 60 -0.98 -17.36 19.15
CA PRO A 60 -1.83 -18.53 19.01
C PRO A 60 -1.21 -19.75 19.70
N LYS A 61 -1.98 -20.46 20.51
CA LYS A 61 -1.51 -21.64 21.25
C LYS A 61 -1.62 -22.91 20.41
N GLU A 62 -2.62 -22.98 19.54
CA GLU A 62 -2.89 -24.13 18.70
C GLU A 62 -1.98 -24.18 17.48
N LYS A 63 -1.50 -25.38 17.15
CA LYS A 63 -0.63 -25.60 15.98
C LYS A 63 -1.26 -25.14 14.64
N PRO A 64 -2.56 -25.41 14.34
CA PRO A 64 -3.16 -24.97 13.10
C PRO A 64 -3.22 -23.43 12.98
N GLU A 65 -3.58 -22.71 14.03
CA GLU A 65 -3.61 -21.26 14.04
C GLU A 65 -2.22 -20.65 13.81
N ARG A 66 -1.19 -21.21 14.46
CA ARG A 66 0.20 -20.78 14.24
C ARG A 66 0.66 -21.02 12.81
N LYS A 67 0.31 -22.17 12.21
CA LYS A 67 0.62 -22.46 10.81
C LYS A 67 -0.07 -21.47 9.88
N THR A 68 -1.35 -21.17 10.13
CA THR A 68 -2.11 -20.20 9.32
C THR A 68 -1.49 -18.80 9.43
N LEU A 69 -1.11 -18.35 10.64
CA LEU A 69 -0.47 -17.05 10.82
C LEU A 69 0.91 -16.97 10.14
N LEU A 70 1.72 -18.00 10.24
CA LEU A 70 3.03 -18.06 9.57
C LEU A 70 2.89 -18.12 8.05
N ALA A 71 1.96 -18.93 7.53
CA ALA A 71 1.69 -19.01 6.10
C ALA A 71 1.17 -17.66 5.56
N ALA A 72 0.25 -17.02 6.30
CA ALA A 72 -0.26 -15.69 5.97
C ALA A 72 0.88 -14.65 5.91
N GLY A 73 1.74 -14.63 6.92
CA GLY A 73 2.89 -13.73 6.97
C GLY A 73 3.89 -13.97 5.83
N LEU A 74 4.17 -15.24 5.51
CA LEU A 74 5.05 -15.61 4.41
C LEU A 74 4.47 -15.18 3.06
N VAL A 75 3.22 -15.54 2.75
CA VAL A 75 2.59 -15.19 1.48
C VAL A 75 2.44 -13.67 1.31
N CYS A 76 1.87 -12.99 2.32
CA CYS A 76 1.72 -11.54 2.27
C CYS A 76 3.08 -10.82 2.23
N GLY A 77 4.08 -11.34 2.97
CA GLY A 77 5.43 -10.77 3.03
C GLY A 77 6.17 -10.90 1.72
N THR A 78 6.16 -12.07 1.08
CA THR A 78 6.84 -12.30 -0.20
C THR A 78 6.21 -11.46 -1.33
N PHE A 79 4.87 -11.37 -1.42
CA PHE A 79 4.26 -10.47 -2.38
C PHE A 79 4.58 -9.01 -2.08
N LEU A 80 4.61 -8.61 -0.81
CA LEU A 80 4.99 -7.26 -0.40
C LEU A 80 6.45 -6.96 -0.74
N PHE A 81 7.37 -7.89 -0.48
CA PHE A 81 8.78 -7.74 -0.87
C PHE A 81 8.91 -7.54 -2.37
N ALA A 82 8.34 -8.44 -3.17
CA ALA A 82 8.44 -8.38 -4.63
C ALA A 82 7.84 -7.08 -5.19
N ALA A 83 6.66 -6.67 -4.69
CA ALA A 83 6.01 -5.43 -5.08
C ALA A 83 6.83 -4.18 -4.71
N SER A 84 7.30 -4.13 -3.46
CA SER A 84 8.08 -2.98 -2.96
C SER A 84 9.46 -2.88 -3.60
N ALA A 85 10.10 -4.02 -3.90
CA ALA A 85 11.35 -4.06 -4.64
C ALA A 85 11.17 -3.53 -6.07
N ALA A 86 10.17 -4.03 -6.80
CA ALA A 86 9.85 -3.54 -8.14
C ALA A 86 9.51 -2.04 -8.13
N GLN A 87 8.73 -1.56 -7.13
CA GLN A 87 8.43 -0.14 -6.98
C GLN A 87 9.69 0.70 -6.79
N GLN A 88 10.55 0.31 -5.85
CA GLN A 88 11.77 1.07 -5.54
C GLN A 88 12.75 1.05 -6.71
N ILE A 89 12.92 -0.09 -7.40
CA ILE A 89 13.73 -0.19 -8.63
C ILE A 89 13.18 0.74 -9.71
N GLY A 90 11.86 0.74 -9.93
CA GLY A 90 11.22 1.62 -10.91
C GLY A 90 11.45 3.10 -10.60
N ILE A 91 11.35 3.51 -9.33
CA ILE A 91 11.61 4.88 -8.86
C ILE A 91 13.10 5.25 -9.02
N THR A 92 14.01 4.31 -8.78
CA THR A 92 15.45 4.54 -8.93
C THR A 92 15.84 4.74 -10.40
N ILE A 93 15.26 3.96 -11.32
CA ILE A 93 15.53 4.08 -12.77
C ILE A 93 14.93 5.37 -13.33
N ASN A 94 13.70 5.70 -12.97
CA ASN A 94 13.02 6.91 -13.40
C ASN A 94 12.42 7.63 -12.18
N PRO A 95 13.06 8.71 -11.71
CA PRO A 95 12.64 9.42 -10.50
C PRO A 95 11.33 10.22 -10.66
N SER A 96 10.59 10.04 -11.76
CA SER A 96 9.25 10.62 -11.94
C SER A 96 8.26 9.99 -10.96
N THR A 97 8.19 10.53 -9.74
CA THR A 97 7.30 10.07 -8.68
C THR A 97 5.84 10.03 -9.13
N ALA A 98 5.42 10.98 -9.96
CA ALA A 98 4.06 11.04 -10.50
C ALA A 98 3.75 9.84 -11.41
N LYS A 99 4.66 9.49 -12.34
CA LYS A 99 4.49 8.34 -13.24
C LYS A 99 4.53 7.03 -12.45
N ALA A 100 5.43 6.93 -11.47
CA ALA A 100 5.52 5.78 -10.58
C ALA A 100 4.23 5.61 -9.75
N ALA A 101 3.70 6.67 -9.17
CA ALA A 101 2.45 6.65 -8.42
C ALA A 101 1.27 6.23 -9.29
N PHE A 102 1.17 6.75 -10.53
CA PHE A 102 0.10 6.37 -11.47
C PHE A 102 0.15 4.89 -11.81
N LEU A 103 1.32 4.39 -12.22
CA LEU A 103 1.47 3.00 -12.66
C LEU A 103 1.30 2.01 -11.50
N THR A 104 1.82 2.33 -10.32
CA THR A 104 1.58 1.53 -9.11
C THR A 104 0.09 1.51 -8.75
N ALA A 105 -0.59 2.65 -8.79
CA ALA A 105 -2.01 2.75 -8.45
C ALA A 105 -2.93 1.98 -9.42
N MET A 106 -2.41 1.43 -10.52
CA MET A 106 -3.18 0.52 -11.39
C MET A 106 -3.66 -0.75 -10.67
N TYR A 107 -3.17 -1.05 -9.46
CA TYR A 107 -3.77 -2.08 -8.61
C TYR A 107 -5.28 -1.83 -8.36
N VAL A 108 -5.75 -0.59 -8.44
CA VAL A 108 -7.18 -0.25 -8.32
C VAL A 108 -8.04 -0.92 -9.39
N VAL A 109 -7.46 -1.15 -10.58
CA VAL A 109 -8.10 -1.89 -11.68
C VAL A 109 -7.89 -3.39 -11.54
N LEU A 110 -6.66 -3.79 -11.21
CA LEU A 110 -6.25 -5.19 -11.18
C LEU A 110 -6.92 -5.97 -10.05
N VAL A 111 -7.08 -5.39 -8.87
CA VAL A 111 -7.74 -6.05 -7.72
C VAL A 111 -9.17 -6.49 -8.04
N PRO A 112 -10.09 -5.62 -8.52
CA PRO A 112 -11.42 -6.07 -8.90
C PRO A 112 -11.41 -7.03 -10.11
N VAL A 113 -10.50 -6.87 -11.07
CA VAL A 113 -10.36 -7.79 -12.21
C VAL A 113 -9.96 -9.19 -11.72
N PHE A 114 -8.93 -9.29 -10.87
CA PHE A 114 -8.56 -10.58 -10.27
C PHE A 114 -9.67 -11.16 -9.37
N GLY A 115 -10.42 -10.27 -8.69
CA GLY A 115 -11.60 -10.67 -7.92
C GLY A 115 -12.65 -11.40 -8.75
N LEU A 116 -12.83 -11.00 -10.04
CA LEU A 116 -13.75 -11.73 -10.95
C LEU A 116 -13.33 -13.18 -11.18
N PHE A 117 -12.03 -13.44 -11.34
CA PHE A 117 -11.50 -14.81 -11.51
C PHE A 117 -11.69 -15.65 -10.24
N LEU A 118 -11.83 -15.02 -9.07
CA LEU A 118 -12.17 -15.68 -7.81
C LEU A 118 -13.70 -15.76 -7.56
N GLY A 119 -14.52 -15.48 -8.57
CA GLY A 119 -15.98 -15.54 -8.50
C GLY A 119 -16.62 -14.36 -7.75
N ARG A 120 -15.88 -13.29 -7.44
CA ARG A 120 -16.43 -12.10 -6.80
C ARG A 120 -17.13 -11.22 -7.83
N LYS A 121 -18.36 -10.84 -7.56
CA LYS A 121 -19.12 -9.95 -8.45
C LYS A 121 -18.90 -8.51 -8.03
N GLY A 122 -18.38 -7.68 -8.95
CA GLY A 122 -18.33 -6.22 -8.77
C GLY A 122 -19.69 -5.58 -9.07
N SER A 123 -20.12 -4.60 -8.26
CA SER A 123 -21.28 -3.79 -8.60
C SER A 123 -20.98 -2.84 -9.77
N ALA A 124 -21.99 -2.44 -10.55
CA ALA A 124 -21.82 -1.44 -11.59
C ALA A 124 -21.25 -0.12 -11.02
N GLN A 125 -21.65 0.24 -9.81
CA GLN A 125 -21.14 1.39 -9.06
C GLN A 125 -19.62 1.29 -8.84
N LEU A 126 -19.11 0.13 -8.44
CA LEU A 126 -17.67 -0.09 -8.26
C LEU A 126 -16.90 0.12 -9.57
N TRP A 127 -17.41 -0.45 -10.69
CA TRP A 127 -16.78 -0.29 -12.00
C TRP A 127 -16.77 1.16 -12.49
N VAL A 128 -17.87 1.89 -12.30
CA VAL A 128 -17.94 3.33 -12.62
C VAL A 128 -16.97 4.12 -11.76
N SER A 129 -16.93 3.87 -10.45
CA SER A 129 -15.97 4.52 -9.54
C SER A 129 -14.52 4.26 -9.95
N MET A 130 -14.20 3.03 -10.35
CA MET A 130 -12.87 2.66 -10.83
C MET A 130 -12.47 3.44 -12.10
N VAL A 131 -13.36 3.55 -13.08
CA VAL A 131 -13.10 4.33 -14.31
C VAL A 131 -12.85 5.79 -13.98
N ILE A 132 -13.65 6.38 -13.09
CA ILE A 132 -13.48 7.78 -12.65
C ILE A 132 -12.14 7.94 -11.90
N ALA A 133 -11.77 6.99 -11.04
CA ALA A 133 -10.49 7.01 -10.32
C ALA A 133 -9.29 6.95 -11.26
N VAL A 134 -9.33 6.07 -12.26
CA VAL A 134 -8.26 5.96 -13.28
C VAL A 134 -8.14 7.23 -14.10
N ALA A 135 -9.26 7.83 -14.51
CA ALA A 135 -9.26 9.12 -15.22
C ALA A 135 -8.66 10.23 -14.33
N GLY A 136 -9.02 10.26 -13.04
CA GLY A 136 -8.47 11.20 -12.07
C GLY A 136 -6.97 11.00 -11.86
N LEU A 137 -6.50 9.75 -11.69
CA LEU A 137 -5.09 9.40 -11.58
C LEU A 137 -4.30 9.83 -12.84
N TYR A 138 -4.85 9.58 -14.02
CA TYR A 138 -4.25 10.04 -15.28
C TYR A 138 -4.09 11.56 -15.32
N MET A 139 -5.13 12.30 -14.96
CA MET A 139 -5.09 13.77 -14.94
C MET A 139 -4.08 14.29 -13.90
N LEU A 140 -3.99 13.65 -12.74
CA LEU A 140 -3.11 14.05 -11.65
C LEU A 140 -1.64 13.76 -11.97
N CYS A 141 -1.34 12.56 -12.45
CA CYS A 141 0.03 12.05 -12.50
C CYS A 141 0.69 12.21 -13.88
N MET A 142 -0.10 12.24 -14.98
CA MET A 142 0.44 12.17 -16.34
C MET A 142 0.40 13.54 -17.05
N LYS A 143 1.23 14.49 -16.59
CA LYS A 143 1.25 15.89 -17.12
C LYS A 143 1.50 15.96 -18.63
N ASN A 144 2.46 15.18 -19.13
CA ASN A 144 2.93 15.20 -20.52
C ASN A 144 2.49 13.97 -21.34
N GLY A 145 1.43 13.27 -20.91
CA GLY A 145 1.04 11.99 -21.49
C GLY A 145 2.05 10.89 -21.14
N PHE A 146 2.04 9.78 -21.89
CA PHE A 146 2.92 8.64 -21.59
C PHE A 146 4.39 8.86 -22.04
N GLY A 147 4.67 9.84 -22.90
CA GLY A 147 6.03 10.18 -23.32
C GLY A 147 6.88 9.05 -23.97
N GLY A 148 6.25 7.93 -24.27
CA GLY A 148 6.90 6.65 -24.61
C GLY A 148 6.82 5.67 -23.43
N ILE A 149 6.90 4.38 -23.73
CA ILE A 149 6.95 3.30 -22.74
C ILE A 149 8.43 2.97 -22.48
N GLU A 150 8.86 3.11 -21.25
CA GLU A 150 10.21 2.84 -20.78
C GLU A 150 10.28 1.50 -20.00
N THR A 151 11.48 0.98 -19.79
CA THR A 151 11.69 -0.24 -18.98
C THR A 151 11.16 -0.07 -17.56
N SER A 152 11.30 1.12 -16.96
CA SER A 152 10.76 1.47 -15.65
C SER A 152 9.24 1.31 -15.57
N ASP A 153 8.52 1.58 -16.67
CA ASP A 153 7.06 1.48 -16.71
C ASP A 153 6.58 0.03 -16.59
N TRP A 154 7.27 -0.90 -17.28
CA TRP A 154 6.97 -2.33 -17.16
C TRP A 154 7.25 -2.87 -15.76
N ILE A 155 8.33 -2.39 -15.13
CA ILE A 155 8.65 -2.75 -13.73
C ILE A 155 7.55 -2.23 -12.79
N LEU A 156 7.10 -0.98 -12.96
CA LEU A 156 6.04 -0.40 -12.15
C LEU A 156 4.66 -1.04 -12.41
N LEU A 157 4.37 -1.46 -13.63
CA LEU A 157 3.16 -2.24 -13.91
C LEU A 157 3.22 -3.63 -13.26
N SER A 158 4.40 -4.29 -13.28
CA SER A 158 4.57 -5.55 -12.56
C SER A 158 4.42 -5.37 -11.04
N CYS A 159 4.89 -4.24 -10.51
CA CYS A 159 4.64 -3.84 -9.13
C CYS A 159 3.14 -3.75 -8.81
N ALA A 160 2.33 -3.13 -9.68
CA ALA A 160 0.88 -3.05 -9.49
C ALA A 160 0.20 -4.43 -9.47
N VAL A 161 0.66 -5.37 -10.31
CA VAL A 161 0.20 -6.78 -10.27
C VAL A 161 0.54 -7.42 -8.92
N LEU A 162 1.78 -7.27 -8.45
CA LEU A 162 2.25 -7.85 -7.20
C LEU A 162 1.54 -7.26 -5.98
N PHE A 163 1.33 -5.94 -5.95
CA PHE A 163 0.49 -5.32 -4.90
C PHE A 163 -0.95 -5.80 -4.94
N SER A 164 -1.49 -6.06 -6.13
CA SER A 164 -2.84 -6.63 -6.23
C SER A 164 -2.92 -8.01 -5.57
N PHE A 165 -1.92 -8.87 -5.78
CA PHE A 165 -1.84 -10.16 -5.08
C PHE A 165 -1.63 -9.99 -3.57
N GLN A 166 -0.83 -9.03 -3.14
CA GLN A 166 -0.64 -8.73 -1.72
C GLN A 166 -1.95 -8.28 -1.07
N ILE A 167 -2.70 -7.36 -1.70
CA ILE A 167 -4.01 -6.88 -1.23
C ILE A 167 -5.00 -8.04 -1.14
N MET A 168 -5.05 -8.92 -2.14
CA MET A 168 -5.94 -10.08 -2.14
C MET A 168 -5.53 -11.13 -1.11
N SER A 169 -4.23 -11.30 -0.86
CA SER A 169 -3.72 -12.18 0.20
C SER A 169 -4.09 -11.66 1.59
N ILE A 170 -3.98 -10.36 1.84
CA ILE A 170 -4.44 -9.74 3.09
C ILE A 170 -5.95 -9.96 3.27
N ASP A 171 -6.75 -9.75 2.22
CA ASP A 171 -8.19 -9.98 2.28
C ASP A 171 -8.53 -11.42 2.65
N HIS A 172 -7.79 -12.39 2.12
CA HIS A 172 -7.99 -13.80 2.43
C HIS A 172 -7.58 -14.15 3.89
N PHE A 173 -6.44 -13.65 4.35
CA PHE A 173 -5.85 -14.08 5.62
C PHE A 173 -6.26 -13.20 6.81
N SER A 174 -6.53 -11.91 6.62
CA SER A 174 -6.79 -10.99 7.74
C SER A 174 -8.01 -11.36 8.60
N PRO A 175 -9.08 -12.01 8.09
CA PRO A 175 -10.17 -12.50 8.93
C PRO A 175 -9.76 -13.72 9.80
N LEU A 176 -8.75 -14.49 9.36
CA LEU A 176 -8.35 -15.75 9.96
C LEU A 176 -7.30 -15.59 11.06
N VAL A 177 -6.59 -14.44 11.09
CA VAL A 177 -5.43 -14.23 11.98
C VAL A 177 -5.48 -12.86 12.64
N ASP A 178 -4.62 -12.69 13.66
CA ASP A 178 -4.42 -11.37 14.27
C ASP A 178 -3.67 -10.44 13.32
N GLY A 179 -4.28 -9.30 12.97
CA GLY A 179 -3.74 -8.39 11.97
C GLY A 179 -2.41 -7.71 12.37
N VAL A 180 -2.20 -7.44 13.67
CA VAL A 180 -0.95 -6.80 14.13
C VAL A 180 0.20 -7.80 14.08
N ARG A 181 -0.06 -9.05 14.45
CA ARG A 181 0.92 -10.14 14.33
C ARG A 181 1.19 -10.50 12.88
N LEU A 182 0.17 -10.47 12.03
CA LEU A 182 0.34 -10.65 10.59
C LEU A 182 1.28 -9.56 10.04
N SER A 183 1.10 -8.30 10.42
CA SER A 183 1.98 -7.19 10.03
C SER A 183 3.42 -7.44 10.47
N LEU A 184 3.65 -7.87 11.72
CA LEU A 184 5.00 -8.18 12.21
C LEU A 184 5.66 -9.29 11.40
N ILE A 185 4.99 -10.43 11.19
CA ILE A 185 5.58 -11.56 10.46
C ILE A 185 5.81 -11.19 8.98
N GLN A 186 4.87 -10.51 8.34
CA GLN A 186 5.01 -10.00 6.98
C GLN A 186 6.28 -9.14 6.85
N PHE A 187 6.55 -8.22 7.79
CA PHE A 187 7.75 -7.38 7.73
C PHE A 187 9.03 -8.11 8.12
N ILE A 188 8.99 -9.15 8.94
CA ILE A 188 10.15 -10.04 9.14
C ILE A 188 10.51 -10.72 7.81
N VAL A 189 9.54 -11.23 7.08
CA VAL A 189 9.76 -11.85 5.76
C VAL A 189 10.36 -10.84 4.78
N VAL A 190 9.75 -9.63 4.64
CA VAL A 190 10.27 -8.57 3.78
C VAL A 190 11.70 -8.20 4.16
N ALA A 191 11.99 -8.05 5.46
CA ALA A 191 13.32 -7.68 5.95
C ALA A 191 14.38 -8.75 5.61
N VAL A 192 14.05 -10.03 5.76
CA VAL A 192 14.95 -11.13 5.43
C VAL A 192 15.17 -11.22 3.92
N GLU A 193 14.09 -11.21 3.11
CA GLU A 193 14.18 -11.32 1.66
C GLU A 193 14.92 -10.12 1.04
N SER A 194 14.64 -8.89 1.52
CA SER A 194 15.33 -7.69 1.03
C SER A 194 16.80 -7.63 1.47
N SER A 195 17.12 -8.11 2.69
CA SER A 195 18.51 -8.21 3.13
C SER A 195 19.30 -9.22 2.31
N ALA A 196 18.69 -10.38 2.00
CA ALA A 196 19.33 -11.37 1.13
C ALA A 196 19.56 -10.80 -0.28
N ALA A 197 18.55 -10.11 -0.86
CA ALA A 197 18.68 -9.47 -2.16
C ALA A 197 19.74 -8.35 -2.15
N ALA A 198 19.79 -7.53 -1.11
CA ALA A 198 20.79 -6.47 -0.97
C ALA A 198 22.22 -7.04 -0.92
N LEU A 199 22.44 -8.12 -0.20
CA LEU A 199 23.76 -8.77 -0.12
C LEU A 199 24.18 -9.46 -1.42
N ILE A 200 23.22 -9.90 -2.24
CA ILE A 200 23.50 -10.57 -3.53
C ILE A 200 23.73 -9.58 -4.66
N PHE A 201 22.91 -8.51 -4.73
CA PHE A 201 22.85 -7.61 -5.88
C PHE A 201 23.44 -6.23 -5.61
N GLU A 202 23.67 -5.86 -4.35
CA GLU A 202 24.15 -4.55 -3.94
C GLU A 202 25.30 -4.68 -2.94
N THR A 203 25.95 -3.57 -2.63
CA THR A 203 27.01 -3.49 -1.62
C THR A 203 26.60 -2.48 -0.52
N PRO A 204 25.67 -2.83 0.36
CA PRO A 204 25.13 -1.89 1.35
C PRO A 204 26.25 -1.37 2.28
N THR A 205 26.33 -0.05 2.47
CA THR A 205 27.30 0.59 3.33
C THR A 205 26.63 1.39 4.44
N LEU A 206 27.28 1.50 5.59
CA LEU A 206 26.79 2.33 6.70
C LEU A 206 26.74 3.82 6.32
N ALA A 207 27.60 4.25 5.44
CA ALA A 207 27.62 5.63 4.93
C ALA A 207 26.34 5.96 4.14
N GLU A 208 25.85 5.03 3.30
CA GLU A 208 24.60 5.19 2.56
C GLU A 208 23.39 5.28 3.50
N TYR A 209 23.35 4.42 4.55
CA TYR A 209 22.29 4.50 5.56
C TYR A 209 22.36 5.80 6.36
N GLY A 210 23.55 6.31 6.65
CA GLY A 210 23.73 7.60 7.31
C GLY A 210 23.24 8.77 6.44
N ALA A 211 23.57 8.78 5.15
CA ALA A 211 23.14 9.80 4.20
C ALA A 211 21.62 9.79 3.95
N ASN A 212 20.99 8.60 4.00
CA ASN A 212 19.57 8.42 3.75
C ASN A 212 18.76 8.13 5.03
N PHE A 213 19.27 8.52 6.21
CA PHE A 213 18.69 8.18 7.51
C PHE A 213 17.23 8.60 7.64
N LEU A 214 16.90 9.85 7.33
CA LEU A 214 15.52 10.36 7.46
C LEU A 214 14.53 9.65 6.52
N PRO A 215 14.80 9.48 5.22
CA PRO A 215 13.97 8.68 4.32
C PRO A 215 13.73 7.25 4.83
N VAL A 216 14.78 6.57 5.28
CA VAL A 216 14.70 5.19 5.77
C VAL A 216 13.87 5.12 7.05
N VAL A 217 14.09 6.02 8.01
CA VAL A 217 13.33 6.06 9.28
C VAL A 217 11.87 6.38 9.02
N TYR A 218 11.57 7.40 8.21
CA TYR A 218 10.18 7.74 7.90
C TYR A 218 9.47 6.58 7.21
N CYS A 219 10.07 5.99 6.18
CA CYS A 219 9.48 4.85 5.47
C CYS A 219 9.39 3.61 6.38
N GLY A 220 10.34 3.40 7.28
CA GLY A 220 10.32 2.26 8.22
C GLY A 220 9.22 2.39 9.26
N VAL A 221 9.18 3.50 9.97
CA VAL A 221 8.26 3.70 11.09
C VAL A 221 6.84 3.99 10.60
N MET A 222 6.69 5.00 9.73
CA MET A 222 5.37 5.47 9.33
C MET A 222 4.79 4.63 8.19
N SER A 223 5.51 4.46 7.08
CA SER A 223 4.97 3.75 5.92
C SER A 223 4.89 2.25 6.17
N SER A 224 5.98 1.62 6.58
CA SER A 224 6.06 0.17 6.79
C SER A 224 5.39 -0.24 8.11
N GLY A 225 5.76 0.35 9.22
CA GLY A 225 5.24 -0.01 10.54
C GLY A 225 3.76 0.35 10.69
N ALA A 226 3.41 1.62 10.60
CA ALA A 226 2.04 2.07 10.81
C ALA A 226 1.15 1.85 9.58
N GLY A 227 1.59 2.26 8.37
CA GLY A 227 0.77 2.23 7.17
C GLY A 227 0.26 0.84 6.82
N TYR A 228 1.12 -0.16 6.69
CA TYR A 228 0.70 -1.53 6.37
C TYR A 228 -0.08 -2.21 7.50
N THR A 229 0.17 -1.87 8.76
CA THR A 229 -0.67 -2.33 9.87
C THR A 229 -2.08 -1.77 9.76
N LEU A 230 -2.22 -0.48 9.46
CA LEU A 230 -3.50 0.16 9.20
C LEU A 230 -4.21 -0.41 7.96
N GLN A 231 -3.46 -0.79 6.91
CA GLN A 231 -3.99 -1.50 5.75
C GLN A 231 -4.62 -2.83 6.18
N ILE A 232 -3.88 -3.69 6.86
CA ILE A 232 -4.36 -5.01 7.28
C ILE A 232 -5.62 -4.88 8.16
N LEU A 233 -5.58 -4.00 9.15
CA LEU A 233 -6.69 -3.78 10.07
C LEU A 233 -7.91 -3.14 9.38
N GLY A 234 -7.67 -2.20 8.47
CA GLY A 234 -8.74 -1.51 7.75
C GLY A 234 -9.34 -2.34 6.62
N GLN A 235 -8.58 -3.26 6.05
CA GLN A 235 -9.01 -4.12 4.95
C GLN A 235 -9.82 -5.33 5.43
N LYS A 236 -9.67 -5.72 6.71
CA LYS A 236 -10.30 -6.91 7.29
C LYS A 236 -11.82 -6.99 7.10
N GLU A 237 -12.51 -5.85 7.10
CA GLU A 237 -13.98 -5.77 7.04
C GLU A 237 -14.49 -5.16 5.72
N LEU A 238 -13.59 -4.89 4.77
CA LEU A 238 -13.92 -4.23 3.51
C LEU A 238 -13.64 -5.14 2.32
N ASN A 239 -14.48 -4.99 1.28
CA ASN A 239 -14.17 -5.61 0.00
C ASN A 239 -12.82 -5.08 -0.53
N PRO A 240 -11.89 -5.94 -0.99
CA PRO A 240 -10.55 -5.54 -1.44
C PRO A 240 -10.58 -4.53 -2.59
N ALA A 241 -11.57 -4.57 -3.46
CA ALA A 241 -11.72 -3.59 -4.52
C ALA A 241 -12.10 -2.19 -4.00
N ILE A 242 -12.91 -2.12 -2.94
CA ILE A 242 -13.20 -0.85 -2.25
C ILE A 242 -11.97 -0.37 -1.48
N ALA A 243 -11.28 -1.28 -0.81
CA ALA A 243 -10.05 -0.96 -0.09
C ALA A 243 -8.98 -0.39 -1.04
N SER A 244 -8.76 -1.02 -2.21
CA SER A 244 -7.82 -0.54 -3.22
C SER A 244 -8.19 0.86 -3.75
N LEU A 245 -9.50 1.13 -3.93
CA LEU A 245 -9.98 2.44 -4.35
C LEU A 245 -9.73 3.53 -3.29
N ILE A 246 -9.94 3.22 -2.01
CA ILE A 246 -9.62 4.17 -0.93
C ILE A 246 -8.10 4.42 -0.86
N MET A 247 -7.30 3.37 -1.01
CA MET A 247 -5.84 3.48 -0.95
C MET A 247 -5.27 4.30 -2.10
N CYS A 248 -5.91 4.36 -3.28
CA CYS A 248 -5.41 5.21 -4.37
C CYS A 248 -5.49 6.74 -4.07
N LEU A 249 -6.14 7.15 -2.97
CA LEU A 249 -6.02 8.51 -2.41
C LEU A 249 -4.57 8.87 -2.02
N GLU A 250 -3.67 7.90 -1.92
CA GLU A 250 -2.23 8.15 -1.71
C GLU A 250 -1.67 9.12 -2.75
N SER A 251 -2.12 9.01 -4.01
CA SER A 251 -1.71 9.93 -5.09
C SER A 251 -2.23 11.36 -4.85
N VAL A 252 -3.43 11.51 -4.32
CA VAL A 252 -4.00 12.82 -3.93
C VAL A 252 -3.22 13.41 -2.77
N PHE A 253 -2.95 12.62 -1.73
CA PHE A 253 -2.18 13.08 -0.57
C PHE A 253 -0.72 13.38 -0.93
N SER A 254 -0.13 12.65 -1.88
CA SER A 254 1.19 12.97 -2.41
C SER A 254 1.22 14.33 -3.10
N ALA A 255 0.23 14.62 -3.94
CA ALA A 255 0.12 15.91 -4.62
C ALA A 255 -0.14 17.07 -3.63
N LEU A 256 -1.03 16.88 -2.67
CA LEU A 256 -1.29 17.88 -1.61
C LEU A 256 -0.07 18.09 -0.73
N GLY A 257 0.66 17.03 -0.39
CA GLY A 257 1.91 17.11 0.36
C GLY A 257 2.98 17.90 -0.41
N GLY A 258 3.13 17.65 -1.70
CA GLY A 258 4.01 18.40 -2.58
C GLY A 258 3.65 19.90 -2.63
N TRP A 259 2.35 20.22 -2.71
CA TRP A 259 1.88 21.61 -2.68
C TRP A 259 2.15 22.29 -1.33
N LEU A 260 1.76 21.66 -0.24
CA LEU A 260 1.84 22.29 1.11
C LEU A 260 3.27 22.33 1.66
N LEU A 261 4.07 21.27 1.44
CA LEU A 261 5.39 21.14 2.07
C LEU A 261 6.53 21.57 1.17
N LEU A 262 6.39 21.41 -0.14
CA LEU A 262 7.45 21.71 -1.12
C LEU A 262 7.14 22.95 -1.96
N GLY A 263 6.02 23.64 -1.71
CA GLY A 263 5.62 24.84 -2.46
C GLY A 263 5.33 24.59 -3.94
N GLN A 264 5.04 23.34 -4.33
CA GLN A 264 4.72 22.98 -5.71
C GLN A 264 3.32 23.49 -6.06
N ASN A 265 3.16 24.16 -7.20
CA ASN A 265 1.86 24.62 -7.66
C ASN A 265 1.09 23.46 -8.30
N LEU A 266 -0.14 23.24 -7.83
CA LEU A 266 -1.08 22.33 -8.48
C LEU A 266 -1.75 23.04 -9.67
N SER A 267 -1.60 22.48 -10.86
CA SER A 267 -2.33 22.94 -12.03
C SER A 267 -3.84 22.65 -11.90
N MET A 268 -4.66 23.35 -12.68
CA MET A 268 -6.11 23.07 -12.74
C MET A 268 -6.41 21.62 -13.12
N ARG A 269 -5.60 21.02 -13.99
CA ARG A 269 -5.71 19.62 -14.39
C ARG A 269 -5.44 18.68 -13.22
N GLU A 270 -4.38 18.93 -12.43
CA GLU A 270 -4.03 18.12 -11.25
C GLU A 270 -5.10 18.26 -10.16
N SER A 271 -5.60 19.47 -9.94
CA SER A 271 -6.69 19.72 -8.99
C SER A 271 -7.98 19.00 -9.39
N ALA A 272 -8.32 19.01 -10.69
CA ALA A 272 -9.45 18.26 -11.22
C ALA A 272 -9.23 16.73 -11.06
N GLY A 273 -8.01 16.23 -11.28
CA GLY A 273 -7.64 14.84 -11.03
C GLY A 273 -7.85 14.43 -9.58
N CYS A 274 -7.40 15.24 -8.61
CA CYS A 274 -7.64 15.03 -7.19
C CYS A 274 -9.14 14.96 -6.86
N ALA A 275 -9.92 15.89 -7.40
CA ALA A 275 -11.37 15.92 -7.19
C ALA A 275 -12.07 14.68 -7.76
N LEU A 276 -11.66 14.20 -8.94
CA LEU A 276 -12.19 12.98 -9.54
C LEU A 276 -11.88 11.72 -8.70
N ILE A 277 -10.63 11.58 -8.21
CA ILE A 277 -10.25 10.43 -7.36
C ILE A 277 -11.09 10.47 -6.08
N PHE A 278 -11.21 11.63 -5.44
CA PHE A 278 -12.02 11.77 -4.23
C PHE A 278 -13.50 11.44 -4.49
N ALA A 279 -14.07 11.97 -5.59
CA ALA A 279 -15.44 11.67 -6.00
C ALA A 279 -15.66 10.18 -6.27
N ALA A 280 -14.69 9.50 -6.88
CA ALA A 280 -14.74 8.06 -7.12
C ALA A 280 -14.80 7.26 -5.81
N VAL A 281 -13.98 7.63 -4.82
CA VAL A 281 -13.99 7.01 -3.50
C VAL A 281 -15.33 7.22 -2.81
N VAL A 282 -15.84 8.46 -2.79
CA VAL A 282 -17.17 8.76 -2.21
C VAL A 282 -18.27 7.97 -2.93
N LEU A 283 -18.25 7.96 -4.26
CA LEU A 283 -19.21 7.21 -5.07
C LEU A 283 -19.22 5.73 -4.70
N SER A 284 -18.05 5.12 -4.51
CA SER A 284 -17.95 3.69 -4.17
C SER A 284 -18.57 3.33 -2.83
N GLN A 285 -18.69 4.29 -1.91
CA GLN A 285 -19.20 4.09 -0.54
C GLN A 285 -20.70 4.38 -0.42
N LEU A 286 -21.35 4.99 -1.42
CA LEU A 286 -22.77 5.33 -1.34
C LEU A 286 -23.65 4.09 -1.41
N PRO A 287 -24.67 3.93 -0.53
CA PRO A 287 -25.54 2.75 -0.46
C PRO A 287 -26.65 2.79 -1.53
N PHE A 288 -26.31 2.92 -2.81
CA PHE A 288 -27.33 3.00 -3.88
C PHE A 288 -28.24 1.78 -3.98
N ALA A 289 -27.77 0.60 -3.59
CA ALA A 289 -28.59 -0.61 -3.58
C ALA A 289 -29.73 -0.52 -2.53
N GLU A 290 -29.47 0.09 -1.38
CA GLU A 290 -30.46 0.30 -0.33
C GLU A 290 -31.44 1.42 -0.69
N LEU A 291 -30.95 2.52 -1.28
CA LEU A 291 -31.79 3.62 -1.74
C LEU A 291 -32.77 3.19 -2.85
N ARG A 292 -32.38 2.24 -3.71
CA ARG A 292 -33.28 1.65 -4.73
C ARG A 292 -34.32 0.71 -4.12
N ARG A 293 -34.04 0.02 -3.00
CA ARG A 293 -35.01 -0.82 -2.30
C ARG A 293 -36.05 0.01 -1.58
N CYS A 294 -35.67 1.09 -0.90
CA CYS A 294 -36.62 2.00 -0.27
C CYS A 294 -37.58 2.67 -1.27
N LYS A 295 -37.10 3.00 -2.49
CA LYS A 295 -37.96 3.56 -3.56
C LYS A 295 -38.93 2.55 -4.20
N LYS A 296 -38.70 1.25 -4.05
CA LYS A 296 -39.60 0.20 -4.57
C LYS A 296 -40.64 -0.26 -3.55
N SER A 297 -40.45 0.09 -2.27
CA SER A 297 -41.35 -0.20 -1.18
C SER A 297 -42.22 0.98 -0.71
N ALA A 298 -42.05 2.15 -1.33
CA ALA A 298 -42.90 3.33 -1.22
C ALA A 298 -43.74 3.50 -2.50
#